data_163b1d68351abbf52a3780374fa86fa1
#
_entry.id   163b1d68351abbf52a3780374fa86fa1
#
_cell.length_a   1.000
_cell.length_b   1.000
_cell.length_c   1.000
_cell.angle_alpha   90.00
_cell.angle_beta   90.00
_cell.angle_gamma   90.00
#
_symmetry.space_group_name_H-M   'P 1'
#
loop_
_entity.id
_entity.type
_entity.pdbx_description
1 polymer ?
#
loop_
_entity_poly.entity_id
_entity_poly.type
_entity_poly.pdbx_seq_one_letter_code
_entity_poly.pdbx_strand_id
1 'polypeptide(L)'
;MMDPPSFSRRAPSTQLSHPILGCDSIQSWKCDYMPTSHVAPKTLDEYISAFSPEVQAVLQRVRQAVCSAAPGAQETISDRIPAFRLNGMLVYFAAFTKHIGFYPPIRGDSRLEKAVSRYAGEKGNLRFPLDQPIPYGLIKRITRLRVKQNRAKHTTERKKK
;
A
#
# COMPACT_ATOMS: atom_id res chain seq x y z
N MET A 1 -35.59 -50.34 -33.98
CA MET A 1 -34.67 -51.37 -33.40
C MET A 1 -33.70 -50.66 -32.53
N MET A 2 -33.75 -50.88 -31.24
CA MET A 2 -32.78 -50.61 -30.17
C MET A 2 -32.35 -49.14 -29.97
N ASP A 3 -33.05 -48.46 -29.08
CA ASP A 3 -32.62 -47.26 -28.42
C ASP A 3 -31.59 -47.58 -27.36
N PRO A 4 -30.51 -46.78 -27.20
CA PRO A 4 -29.65 -46.83 -26.00
C PRO A 4 -30.17 -45.87 -24.92
N PRO A 5 -29.98 -46.21 -23.64
CA PRO A 5 -30.58 -45.50 -22.53
C PRO A 5 -29.88 -44.20 -22.19
N SER A 6 -30.70 -43.19 -21.92
CA SER A 6 -30.34 -41.90 -21.31
C SER A 6 -29.75 -42.09 -19.92
N PHE A 7 -28.49 -41.70 -19.73
CA PHE A 7 -27.87 -41.59 -18.42
C PHE A 7 -27.89 -40.12 -17.96
N SER A 8 -28.91 -39.80 -17.18
CA SER A 8 -29.02 -38.56 -16.40
C SER A 8 -28.09 -38.65 -15.18
N ARG A 9 -26.99 -37.92 -15.18
CA ARG A 9 -26.19 -37.72 -13.97
C ARG A 9 -26.44 -36.33 -13.46
N ARG A 10 -27.29 -36.22 -12.43
CA ARG A 10 -27.41 -35.07 -11.56
C ARG A 10 -26.08 -34.84 -10.83
N ALA A 11 -25.53 -33.64 -10.97
CA ALA A 11 -24.49 -33.14 -10.10
C ALA A 11 -25.10 -32.70 -8.76
N PRO A 12 -24.49 -33.01 -7.61
CA PRO A 12 -24.94 -32.50 -6.33
C PRO A 12 -24.46 -31.05 -6.15
N SER A 13 -25.42 -30.15 -5.98
CA SER A 13 -25.20 -28.79 -5.52
C SER A 13 -24.75 -28.81 -4.05
N THR A 14 -23.48 -28.61 -3.80
CA THR A 14 -22.98 -28.35 -2.44
C THR A 14 -22.95 -26.84 -2.23
N GLN A 15 -24.03 -26.32 -1.67
CA GLN A 15 -24.05 -24.99 -1.07
C GLN A 15 -23.21 -25.05 0.21
N LEU A 16 -22.02 -24.52 0.18
CA LEU A 16 -21.27 -24.17 1.37
C LEU A 16 -21.69 -22.74 1.79
N SER A 17 -22.63 -22.72 2.71
CA SER A 17 -23.00 -21.51 3.48
C SER A 17 -21.78 -21.12 4.32
N HIS A 18 -21.11 -20.03 3.97
CA HIS A 18 -20.10 -19.42 4.84
C HIS A 18 -20.82 -18.46 5.79
N PRO A 19 -20.64 -18.57 7.10
CA PRO A 19 -21.21 -17.60 8.04
C PRO A 19 -20.49 -16.28 7.89
N ILE A 20 -21.27 -15.23 7.65
CA ILE A 20 -20.83 -13.83 7.66
C ILE A 20 -20.60 -13.48 9.13
N LEU A 21 -19.39 -13.63 9.63
CA LEU A 21 -18.98 -13.06 10.91
C LEU A 21 -18.54 -11.62 10.70
N GLY A 22 -19.15 -10.73 11.47
CA GLY A 22 -19.05 -9.30 11.40
C GLY A 22 -17.64 -8.77 11.31
N CYS A 23 -17.44 -7.92 10.33
CA CYS A 23 -16.20 -7.17 10.12
C CYS A 23 -16.21 -5.96 11.05
N ASP A 24 -15.51 -6.04 12.17
CA ASP A 24 -15.22 -4.90 13.03
C ASP A 24 -14.45 -3.82 12.28
N SER A 25 -14.84 -2.58 12.50
CA SER A 25 -14.54 -1.36 11.74
C SER A 25 -13.08 -0.92 11.59
N ILE A 26 -12.11 -1.75 11.99
CA ILE A 26 -10.67 -1.38 12.02
C ILE A 26 -9.85 -2.08 10.92
N GLN A 27 -10.41 -2.99 10.14
CA GLN A 27 -9.66 -3.84 9.22
C GLN A 27 -10.05 -3.74 7.74
N SER A 28 -10.85 -2.75 7.35
CA SER A 28 -11.34 -2.61 5.96
C SER A 28 -10.26 -2.44 4.89
N TRP A 29 -9.03 -2.04 5.28
CA TRP A 29 -7.90 -1.88 4.34
C TRP A 29 -7.05 -3.15 4.16
N LYS A 30 -7.29 -4.19 4.98
CA LYS A 30 -6.52 -5.46 4.91
C LYS A 30 -7.03 -6.45 3.87
N CYS A 31 -8.25 -6.28 3.36
CA CYS A 31 -8.88 -7.26 2.47
C CYS A 31 -8.38 -7.21 1.01
N ASP A 32 -7.81 -6.09 0.55
CA ASP A 32 -7.33 -5.94 -0.83
C ASP A 32 -5.82 -6.15 -0.98
N TYR A 33 -5.13 -6.43 0.12
CA TYR A 33 -3.70 -6.70 0.14
C TYR A 33 -3.46 -8.20 -0.13
N MET A 34 -2.99 -8.54 -1.31
CA MET A 34 -2.57 -9.91 -1.66
C MET A 34 -1.07 -10.00 -1.90
N PRO A 35 -0.24 -10.29 -0.89
CA PRO A 35 1.03 -10.92 -1.14
C PRO A 35 0.79 -12.40 -1.46
N THR A 36 1.38 -12.90 -2.52
CA THR A 36 1.34 -14.33 -2.88
C THR A 36 2.09 -15.23 -1.89
N SER A 37 2.73 -14.64 -0.89
CA SER A 37 3.50 -15.34 0.14
C SER A 37 2.80 -15.29 1.50
N HIS A 38 2.63 -16.45 2.13
CA HIS A 38 2.12 -16.59 3.51
C HIS A 38 3.13 -16.15 4.58
N VAL A 39 4.40 -15.92 4.20
CA VAL A 39 5.46 -15.48 5.09
C VAL A 39 5.52 -13.96 5.10
N ALA A 40 5.53 -13.36 6.30
CA ALA A 40 5.70 -11.90 6.43
C ALA A 40 7.08 -11.48 5.89
N PRO A 41 7.15 -10.52 4.96
CA PRO A 41 8.41 -10.06 4.40
C PRO A 41 9.26 -9.40 5.49
N LYS A 42 10.57 -9.64 5.47
CA LYS A 42 11.55 -9.03 6.38
C LYS A 42 12.24 -7.82 5.75
N THR A 43 12.30 -7.78 4.42
CA THR A 43 12.97 -6.72 3.64
C THR A 43 12.03 -6.17 2.56
N LEU A 44 12.38 -4.97 2.04
CA LEU A 44 11.67 -4.41 0.89
C LEU A 44 11.80 -5.30 -0.35
N ASP A 45 12.95 -5.93 -0.54
CA ASP A 45 13.18 -6.79 -1.71
C ASP A 45 12.29 -8.04 -1.64
N GLU A 46 12.18 -8.67 -0.48
CA GLU A 46 11.24 -9.78 -0.26
C GLU A 46 9.79 -9.35 -0.50
N TYR A 47 9.41 -8.16 0.00
CA TYR A 47 8.07 -7.62 -0.24
C TYR A 47 7.79 -7.44 -1.73
N ILE A 48 8.71 -6.79 -2.45
CA ILE A 48 8.55 -6.47 -3.87
C ILE A 48 8.51 -7.75 -4.71
N SER A 49 9.35 -8.73 -4.42
CA SER A 49 9.43 -10.00 -5.16
C SER A 49 8.15 -10.84 -5.13
N ALA A 50 7.25 -10.58 -4.16
CA ALA A 50 5.98 -11.27 -4.04
C ALA A 50 4.90 -10.84 -5.05
N PHE A 51 5.17 -9.83 -5.90
CA PHE A 51 4.22 -9.28 -6.86
C PHE A 51 4.59 -9.64 -8.32
N SER A 52 3.68 -9.36 -9.25
CA SER A 52 3.95 -9.52 -10.69
C SER A 52 5.05 -8.56 -11.16
N PRO A 53 5.78 -8.88 -12.25
CA PRO A 53 6.87 -8.04 -12.76
C PRO A 53 6.47 -6.59 -13.00
N GLU A 54 5.25 -6.32 -13.46
CA GLU A 54 4.72 -4.97 -13.72
C GLU A 54 4.59 -4.20 -12.42
N VAL A 55 4.03 -4.82 -11.38
CA VAL A 55 3.86 -4.21 -10.04
C VAL A 55 5.22 -4.05 -9.37
N GLN A 56 6.14 -5.01 -9.53
CA GLN A 56 7.52 -4.89 -9.05
C GLN A 56 8.21 -3.64 -9.63
N ALA A 57 8.09 -3.41 -10.94
CA ALA A 57 8.66 -2.23 -11.59
C ALA A 57 8.10 -0.93 -11.00
N VAL A 58 6.79 -0.86 -10.75
CA VAL A 58 6.15 0.29 -10.10
C VAL A 58 6.67 0.49 -8.67
N LEU A 59 6.72 -0.57 -7.87
CA LEU A 59 7.21 -0.52 -6.48
C LEU A 59 8.67 -0.07 -6.39
N GLN A 60 9.53 -0.57 -7.29
CA GLN A 60 10.93 -0.13 -7.37
C GLN A 60 11.04 1.37 -7.71
N ARG A 61 10.22 1.88 -8.61
CA ARG A 61 10.19 3.32 -8.94
C ARG A 61 9.66 4.16 -7.78
N VAL A 62 8.67 3.68 -7.02
CA VAL A 62 8.21 4.34 -5.79
C VAL A 62 9.35 4.39 -4.77
N ARG A 63 10.05 3.25 -4.53
CA ARG A 63 11.25 3.17 -3.68
C ARG A 63 12.30 4.20 -4.08
N GLN A 64 12.68 4.25 -5.35
CA GLN A 64 13.64 5.22 -5.88
C GLN A 64 13.18 6.66 -5.68
N ALA A 65 11.89 6.95 -5.87
CA ALA A 65 11.32 8.27 -5.66
C ALA A 65 11.45 8.72 -4.20
N VAL A 66 11.19 7.82 -3.26
CA VAL A 66 11.34 8.09 -1.82
C VAL A 66 12.81 8.27 -1.45
N CYS A 67 13.70 7.36 -1.85
CA CYS A 67 15.14 7.45 -1.58
C CYS A 67 15.75 8.74 -2.11
N SER A 68 15.39 9.14 -3.34
CA SER A 68 15.90 10.38 -3.95
C SER A 68 15.40 11.66 -3.26
N ALA A 69 14.23 11.60 -2.61
CA ALA A 69 13.63 12.73 -1.90
C ALA A 69 14.04 12.81 -0.42
N ALA A 70 14.50 11.71 0.15
CA ALA A 70 14.92 11.57 1.54
C ALA A 70 16.28 10.83 1.64
N PRO A 71 17.39 11.45 1.22
CA PRO A 71 18.72 10.86 1.39
C PRO A 71 18.98 10.53 2.86
N GLY A 72 19.47 9.31 3.14
CA GLY A 72 19.72 8.81 4.49
C GLY A 72 18.47 8.23 5.19
N ALA A 73 17.32 8.16 4.53
CA ALA A 73 16.19 7.41 5.05
C ALA A 73 16.50 5.90 5.07
N GLN A 74 16.16 5.26 6.18
CA GLN A 74 16.34 3.82 6.35
C GLN A 74 15.09 3.08 5.89
N GLU A 75 15.28 2.05 5.09
CA GLU A 75 14.22 1.13 4.68
C GLU A 75 13.89 0.16 5.81
N THR A 76 12.62 -0.13 5.99
CA THR A 76 12.12 -1.09 6.99
C THR A 76 10.79 -1.69 6.55
N ILE A 77 10.42 -2.79 7.18
CA ILE A 77 9.06 -3.32 7.10
C ILE A 77 8.35 -2.97 8.41
N SER A 78 7.17 -2.38 8.31
CA SER A 78 6.30 -2.08 9.44
C SER A 78 4.88 -2.49 9.09
N ASP A 79 4.23 -3.24 9.98
CA ASP A 79 2.89 -3.82 9.72
C ASP A 79 2.81 -4.62 8.40
N ARG A 80 3.87 -5.35 8.08
CA ARG A 80 4.04 -6.16 6.85
C ARG A 80 4.10 -5.36 5.55
N ILE A 81 4.25 -4.05 5.60
CA ILE A 81 4.39 -3.20 4.42
C ILE A 81 5.69 -2.39 4.45
N PRO A 82 6.22 -2.03 3.28
CA PRO A 82 7.36 -1.14 3.14
C PRO A 82 7.16 0.19 3.85
N ALA A 83 8.18 0.59 4.58
CA ALA A 83 8.22 1.87 5.27
C ALA A 83 9.62 2.48 5.19
N PHE A 84 9.70 3.80 5.34
CA PHE A 84 10.95 4.54 5.43
C PHE A 84 11.00 5.34 6.73
N ARG A 85 12.17 5.36 7.37
CA ARG A 85 12.42 6.10 8.62
C ARG A 85 13.52 7.13 8.43
N LEU A 86 13.24 8.35 8.88
CA LEU A 86 14.22 9.42 9.00
C LEU A 86 13.74 10.40 10.09
N ASN A 87 14.41 10.42 11.24
CA ASN A 87 13.96 11.15 12.42
C ASN A 87 12.50 10.81 12.80
N GLY A 88 12.19 9.52 12.83
CA GLY A 88 10.85 8.97 12.98
C GLY A 88 10.31 8.34 11.69
N MET A 89 9.08 7.86 11.71
CA MET A 89 8.45 7.26 10.53
C MET A 89 8.16 8.34 9.49
N LEU A 90 8.58 8.08 8.27
CA LEU A 90 8.49 9.02 7.16
C LEU A 90 7.28 8.77 6.29
N VAL A 91 7.28 7.64 5.60
CA VAL A 91 6.21 7.20 4.72
C VAL A 91 6.11 5.68 4.72
N TYR A 92 4.94 5.20 4.36
CA TYR A 92 4.66 3.79 4.07
C TYR A 92 4.03 3.69 2.68
N PHE A 93 4.20 2.55 2.02
CA PHE A 93 3.44 2.27 0.81
C PHE A 93 3.11 0.78 0.72
N ALA A 94 2.00 0.47 0.06
CA ALA A 94 1.57 -0.91 -0.15
C ALA A 94 0.99 -1.08 -1.55
N ALA A 95 1.23 -2.24 -2.16
CA ALA A 95 0.55 -2.62 -3.39
C ALA A 95 -0.76 -3.32 -3.06
N PHE A 96 -1.82 -2.90 -3.73
CA PHE A 96 -3.14 -3.51 -3.73
C PHE A 96 -3.48 -3.95 -5.15
N THR A 97 -4.55 -4.70 -5.32
CA THR A 97 -4.95 -5.25 -6.63
C THR A 97 -5.04 -4.20 -7.74
N LYS A 98 -5.51 -2.99 -7.44
CA LYS A 98 -5.78 -1.93 -8.43
C LYS A 98 -5.03 -0.63 -8.19
N HIS A 99 -4.32 -0.48 -7.08
CA HIS A 99 -3.65 0.77 -6.73
C HIS A 99 -2.45 0.56 -5.81
N ILE A 100 -1.58 1.57 -5.75
CA ILE A 100 -0.57 1.70 -4.71
C ILE A 100 -1.12 2.62 -3.62
N GLY A 101 -1.24 2.10 -2.40
CA GLY A 101 -1.53 2.90 -1.21
C GLY A 101 -0.29 3.62 -0.72
N PHE A 102 -0.43 4.89 -0.30
CA PHE A 102 0.66 5.68 0.24
C PHE A 102 0.22 6.42 1.51
N TYR A 103 1.01 6.32 2.56
CA TYR A 103 0.67 6.75 3.92
C TYR A 103 1.80 7.55 4.56
N PRO A 104 1.54 8.35 5.60
CA PRO A 104 0.24 8.76 6.14
C PRO A 104 -0.41 9.88 5.30
N PRO A 105 -1.66 10.27 5.61
CA PRO A 105 -2.32 11.41 4.96
C PRO A 105 -1.48 12.68 5.00
N ILE A 106 -1.56 13.48 3.95
CA ILE A 106 -0.80 14.73 3.82
C ILE A 106 -1.52 15.84 4.56
N ARG A 107 -0.79 16.55 5.42
CA ARG A 107 -1.27 17.69 6.18
C ARG A 107 -0.18 18.76 6.31
N GLY A 108 -0.58 20.03 6.40
CA GLY A 108 0.33 21.14 6.65
C GLY A 108 0.97 21.77 5.41
N ASP A 109 0.47 21.45 4.22
CA ASP A 109 0.80 22.13 2.96
C ASP A 109 -0.44 22.12 2.06
N SER A 110 -1.18 23.21 2.07
CA SER A 110 -2.46 23.34 1.34
C SER A 110 -2.33 23.15 -0.17
N ARG A 111 -1.19 23.55 -0.76
CA ARG A 111 -0.93 23.37 -2.19
C ARG A 111 -0.73 21.90 -2.52
N LEU A 112 -0.01 21.19 -1.67
CA LEU A 112 0.23 19.76 -1.84
C LEU A 112 -1.04 18.96 -1.53
N GLU A 113 -1.78 19.32 -0.48
CA GLU A 113 -3.09 18.74 -0.15
C GLU A 113 -4.06 18.84 -1.33
N LYS A 114 -4.15 20.01 -1.97
CA LYS A 114 -4.94 20.21 -3.19
C LYS A 114 -4.43 19.35 -4.35
N ALA A 115 -3.12 19.24 -4.53
CA ALA A 115 -2.54 18.44 -5.62
C ALA A 115 -2.78 16.93 -5.45
N VAL A 116 -2.89 16.43 -4.21
CA VAL A 116 -3.15 15.02 -3.92
C VAL A 116 -4.63 14.69 -3.74
N SER A 117 -5.52 15.68 -3.69
CA SER A 117 -6.94 15.48 -3.36
C SER A 117 -7.64 14.45 -4.24
N ARG A 118 -7.32 14.40 -5.54
CA ARG A 118 -7.86 13.40 -6.47
C ARG A 118 -7.44 11.97 -6.19
N TYR A 119 -6.39 11.77 -5.39
CA TYR A 119 -5.90 10.46 -4.97
C TYR A 119 -6.29 10.11 -3.54
N ALA A 120 -6.92 11.05 -2.81
CA ALA A 120 -7.29 10.86 -1.43
C ALA A 120 -8.44 9.86 -1.30
N GLY A 121 -8.24 8.81 -0.52
CA GLY A 121 -9.31 7.92 -0.08
C GLY A 121 -10.07 8.49 1.11
N GLU A 122 -11.09 7.77 1.58
CA GLU A 122 -11.99 8.19 2.66
C GLU A 122 -11.27 8.63 3.95
N LYS A 123 -10.16 7.96 4.29
CA LYS A 123 -9.34 8.27 5.48
C LYS A 123 -8.17 9.23 5.17
N GLY A 124 -8.17 9.87 3.99
CA GLY A 124 -7.12 10.77 3.53
C GLY A 124 -5.83 10.07 3.07
N ASN A 125 -5.74 8.76 3.14
CA ASN A 125 -4.63 8.00 2.57
C ASN A 125 -4.65 8.12 1.04
N LEU A 126 -3.48 8.15 0.42
CA LEU A 126 -3.41 8.29 -1.03
C LEU A 126 -3.51 6.93 -1.72
N ARG A 127 -4.28 6.89 -2.80
CA ARG A 127 -4.44 5.73 -3.68
C ARG A 127 -4.03 6.11 -5.09
N PHE A 128 -2.92 5.58 -5.56
CA PHE A 128 -2.43 5.80 -6.94
C PHE A 128 -2.87 4.62 -7.79
N PRO A 129 -3.84 4.79 -8.71
CA PRO A 129 -4.33 3.70 -9.56
C PRO A 129 -3.23 3.12 -10.43
N LEU A 130 -3.20 1.79 -10.60
CA LEU A 130 -2.19 1.10 -11.43
C LEU A 130 -2.51 1.16 -12.93
N ASP A 131 -3.75 1.49 -13.30
CA ASP A 131 -4.19 1.70 -14.68
C ASP A 131 -3.80 3.08 -15.24
N GLN A 132 -3.18 3.93 -14.42
CA GLN A 132 -2.72 5.27 -14.79
C GLN A 132 -1.25 5.45 -14.43
N PRO A 133 -0.54 6.38 -15.10
CA PRO A 133 0.84 6.70 -14.75
C PRO A 133 0.95 7.16 -13.29
N ILE A 134 1.78 6.48 -12.52
CA ILE A 134 2.04 6.84 -11.13
C ILE A 134 2.76 8.19 -11.05
N PRO A 135 2.27 9.17 -10.27
CA PRO A 135 2.86 10.49 -10.19
C PRO A 135 4.10 10.52 -9.28
N TYR A 136 5.22 9.94 -9.72
CA TYR A 136 6.46 9.87 -8.93
C TYR A 136 6.99 11.23 -8.48
N GLY A 137 6.78 12.28 -9.28
CA GLY A 137 7.10 13.66 -8.89
C GLY A 137 6.31 14.14 -7.67
N LEU A 138 5.05 13.73 -7.58
CA LEU A 138 4.20 14.03 -6.44
C LEU A 138 4.66 13.25 -5.18
N ILE A 139 5.01 11.98 -5.34
CA ILE A 139 5.58 11.13 -4.27
C ILE A 139 6.85 11.79 -3.70
N LYS A 140 7.75 12.29 -4.55
CA LYS A 140 8.95 13.03 -4.12
C LYS A 140 8.61 14.28 -3.31
N ARG A 141 7.61 15.05 -3.73
CA ARG A 141 7.17 16.26 -3.01
C ARG A 141 6.59 15.91 -1.64
N ILE A 142 5.77 14.88 -1.56
CA ILE A 142 5.20 14.36 -0.31
C ILE A 142 6.32 13.95 0.64
N THR A 143 7.26 13.15 0.16
CA THR A 143 8.40 12.67 0.95
C THR A 143 9.23 13.84 1.48
N ARG A 144 9.53 14.86 0.68
CA ARG A 144 10.25 16.07 1.12
C ARG A 144 9.51 16.83 2.21
N LEU A 145 8.19 16.98 2.09
CA LEU A 145 7.36 17.59 3.14
C LEU A 145 7.48 16.80 4.45
N ARG A 146 7.41 15.47 4.39
CA ARG A 146 7.53 14.61 5.57
C ARG A 146 8.92 14.72 6.21
N VAL A 147 9.98 14.76 5.42
CA VAL A 147 11.34 15.02 5.91
C VAL A 147 11.42 16.33 6.67
N LYS A 148 10.87 17.41 6.11
CA LYS A 148 10.82 18.74 6.77
C LYS A 148 10.07 18.68 8.10
N GLN A 149 8.90 18.02 8.12
CA GLN A 149 8.08 17.88 9.33
C GLN A 149 8.78 17.05 10.42
N ASN A 150 9.40 15.93 10.07
CA ASN A 150 10.11 15.08 11.01
C ASN A 150 11.35 15.79 11.59
N ARG A 151 12.09 16.53 10.77
CA ARG A 151 13.23 17.35 11.24
C ARG A 151 12.78 18.42 12.24
N ALA A 152 11.69 19.10 11.96
CA ALA A 152 11.14 20.14 12.86
C ALA A 152 10.72 19.54 14.22
N LYS A 153 10.04 18.39 14.22
CA LYS A 153 9.66 17.68 15.45
C LYS A 153 10.88 17.27 16.27
N HIS A 154 11.86 16.65 15.64
CA HIS A 154 13.08 16.19 16.30
C HIS A 154 13.87 17.35 16.93
N THR A 155 13.92 18.52 16.29
CA THR A 155 14.56 19.71 16.84
C THR A 155 13.82 20.25 18.07
N THR A 156 12.48 20.20 18.06
CA THR A 156 11.66 20.65 19.18
C THR A 156 11.79 19.73 20.39
N GLU A 157 11.86 18.44 20.18
CA GLU A 157 12.05 17.44 21.25
C GLU A 157 13.43 17.57 21.93
N ARG A 158 14.49 17.85 21.16
CA ARG A 158 15.83 18.10 21.70
C ARG A 158 15.91 19.37 22.57
N LYS A 159 15.11 20.39 22.30
CA LYS A 159 15.09 21.63 23.09
C LYS A 159 14.31 21.49 24.41
N LYS A 160 13.50 20.46 24.57
CA LYS A 160 12.72 20.19 25.80
C LYS A 160 13.45 19.30 26.81
N LYS A 161 14.60 18.73 26.45
CA LYS A 161 15.51 17.99 27.34
C LYS A 161 16.65 18.87 27.83
#